data_00ad89d9e9c040751aa9a65baa46a2a7
#
_entry.id   00ad89d9e9c040751aa9a65baa46a2a7
#
_cell.length_a   1.000
_cell.length_b   1.000
_cell.length_c   1.000
_cell.angle_alpha   90.00
_cell.angle_beta   90.00
_cell.angle_gamma   90.00
#
_symmetry.space_group_name_H-M   'P 1'
#
loop_
_entity.id
_entity.type
_entity.pdbx_description
1 polymer ?
#
loop_
_entity_poly.entity_id
_entity_poly.type
_entity_poly.pdbx_seq_one_letter_code
_entity_poly.pdbx_strand_id
1 'polypeptide(L)'
;GIGLTKPLFVKNRYIGKLSLIVEHESNGRDSIWSRSWNKISLAANIIIDPNLMVFGKVWIPIVDGENNRDILKYSGIYQCGVQASTDNRKFTGSVTLVKRKGWNLNYNTIIELAYRWSTRVNQYIFLQYYNGYGEGLLDYKVFKSQLRVGIVIRPQLFSDF
;
A
#
# COMPACT_ATOMS: atom_id res chain seq x y z
N GLY A 1 4.92 -11.76 2.73
CA GLY A 1 4.28 -11.75 4.05
C GLY A 1 3.31 -12.89 4.24
N ILE A 2 3.01 -13.21 5.49
CA ILE A 2 2.00 -14.21 5.89
C ILE A 2 1.08 -13.53 6.88
N GLY A 3 -0.24 -13.79 6.78
CA GLY A 3 -1.19 -13.12 7.66
C GLY A 3 -2.51 -13.87 7.84
N LEU A 4 -3.24 -13.42 8.84
CA LEU A 4 -4.60 -13.86 9.15
C LEU A 4 -5.57 -12.74 8.85
N THR A 5 -6.65 -13.05 8.17
CA THR A 5 -7.67 -12.06 7.80
C THR A 5 -9.04 -12.48 8.34
N LYS A 6 -9.72 -11.53 8.99
CA LYS A 6 -11.08 -11.69 9.47
C LYS A 6 -12.02 -10.79 8.65
N PRO A 7 -13.04 -11.34 7.99
CA PRO A 7 -14.07 -10.53 7.35
C PRO A 7 -14.93 -9.82 8.39
N LEU A 8 -15.38 -8.64 8.07
CA LEU A 8 -16.22 -7.79 8.91
C LEU A 8 -17.63 -7.72 8.32
N PHE A 9 -18.62 -7.93 9.18
CA PHE A 9 -20.04 -7.89 8.79
C PHE A 9 -20.84 -6.98 9.71
N VAL A 10 -21.80 -6.28 9.14
CA VAL A 10 -22.84 -5.54 9.87
C VAL A 10 -24.20 -5.98 9.32
N LYS A 11 -25.08 -6.48 10.18
CA LYS A 11 -26.40 -7.03 9.80
C LYS A 11 -26.31 -7.99 8.61
N ASN A 12 -25.38 -8.95 8.66
CA ASN A 12 -25.08 -9.93 7.60
C ASN A 12 -24.56 -9.34 6.26
N ARG A 13 -24.32 -8.04 6.19
CA ARG A 13 -23.67 -7.42 5.03
C ARG A 13 -22.18 -7.35 5.25
N TYR A 14 -21.40 -7.86 4.30
CA TYR A 14 -19.95 -7.69 4.29
C TYR A 14 -19.59 -6.21 4.13
N ILE A 15 -18.80 -5.69 5.03
CA ILE A 15 -18.36 -4.29 5.04
C ILE A 15 -16.86 -4.12 4.94
N GLY A 16 -16.10 -5.21 4.90
CA GLY A 16 -14.65 -5.11 4.82
C GLY A 16 -13.93 -6.22 5.56
N LYS A 17 -12.66 -6.00 5.82
CA LYS A 17 -11.78 -6.98 6.49
C LYS A 17 -10.77 -6.33 7.40
N LEU A 18 -10.32 -7.11 8.39
CA LEU A 18 -9.20 -6.80 9.27
C LEU A 18 -8.15 -7.88 9.11
N SER A 19 -6.89 -7.49 8.93
CA SER A 19 -5.77 -8.40 8.67
C SER A 19 -4.61 -8.14 9.62
N LEU A 20 -4.09 -9.21 10.22
CA LEU A 20 -2.82 -9.20 10.95
C LEU A 20 -1.77 -9.89 10.08
N ILE A 21 -0.66 -9.21 9.79
CA ILE A 21 0.30 -9.65 8.79
C ILE A 21 1.71 -9.56 9.36
N VAL A 22 2.50 -10.62 9.20
CA VAL A 22 3.96 -10.61 9.40
C VAL A 22 4.60 -10.44 8.03
N GLU A 23 5.39 -9.40 7.89
CA GLU A 23 5.97 -9.02 6.59
C GLU A 23 7.51 -9.01 6.69
N HIS A 24 8.11 -9.56 5.68
CA HIS A 24 9.54 -9.43 5.39
C HIS A 24 9.72 -8.70 4.06
N GLU A 25 10.56 -7.71 4.04
CA GLU A 25 10.91 -6.95 2.84
C GLU A 25 12.43 -6.86 2.76
N SER A 26 12.99 -7.29 1.63
CA SER A 26 14.43 -7.23 1.37
C SER A 26 14.69 -6.81 -0.07
N ASN A 27 15.87 -6.24 -0.31
CA ASN A 27 16.30 -5.86 -1.66
C ASN A 27 17.06 -6.98 -2.40
N GLY A 28 17.24 -8.15 -1.76
CA GLY A 28 17.91 -9.32 -2.36
C GLY A 28 19.38 -9.11 -2.72
N ARG A 29 20.05 -8.14 -2.13
CA ARG A 29 21.48 -7.87 -2.36
C ARG A 29 22.33 -8.36 -1.20
N ASP A 30 23.61 -8.62 -1.46
CA ASP A 30 24.56 -9.11 -0.48
C ASP A 30 25.40 -8.00 0.16
N SER A 31 26.03 -8.31 1.29
CA SER A 31 27.01 -7.49 1.99
C SER A 31 26.51 -6.08 2.33
N ILE A 32 27.33 -5.07 2.07
CA ILE A 32 27.08 -3.65 2.38
C ILE A 32 25.84 -3.06 1.68
N TRP A 33 25.36 -3.71 0.63
CA TRP A 33 24.17 -3.31 -0.14
C TRP A 33 22.91 -4.03 0.30
N SER A 34 23.02 -4.99 1.23
CA SER A 34 21.85 -5.69 1.79
C SER A 34 21.01 -4.74 2.64
N ARG A 35 19.72 -4.72 2.37
CA ARG A 35 18.73 -4.01 3.19
C ARG A 35 17.52 -4.90 3.34
N SER A 36 17.12 -5.13 4.58
CA SER A 36 15.90 -5.85 4.90
C SER A 36 15.27 -5.28 6.14
N TRP A 37 13.98 -5.47 6.29
CA TRP A 37 13.28 -5.24 7.55
C TRP A 37 12.07 -6.14 7.67
N ASN A 38 11.76 -6.47 8.92
CA ASN A 38 10.59 -7.25 9.30
C ASN A 38 9.61 -6.34 10.02
N LYS A 39 8.33 -6.58 9.85
CA LYS A 39 7.28 -5.81 10.51
C LYS A 39 6.05 -6.66 10.80
N ILE A 40 5.38 -6.35 11.90
CA ILE A 40 4.04 -6.85 12.19
C ILE A 40 3.08 -5.72 11.87
N SER A 41 2.11 -5.99 11.03
CA SER A 41 1.16 -5.01 10.52
C SER A 41 -0.27 -5.39 10.86
N LEU A 42 -1.07 -4.39 11.23
CA LEU A 42 -2.51 -4.49 11.31
C LEU A 42 -3.11 -3.62 10.20
N ALA A 43 -3.91 -4.22 9.34
CA ALA A 43 -4.54 -3.56 8.20
C ALA A 43 -6.05 -3.72 8.24
N ALA A 44 -6.76 -2.68 7.84
CA ALA A 44 -8.21 -2.70 7.70
C ALA A 44 -8.63 -2.08 6.38
N ASN A 45 -9.61 -2.70 5.72
CA ASN A 45 -10.30 -2.14 4.56
C ASN A 45 -11.79 -2.08 4.89
N ILE A 46 -12.42 -0.92 4.68
CA ILE A 46 -13.84 -0.71 4.97
C ILE A 46 -14.53 -0.19 3.72
N ILE A 47 -15.57 -0.88 3.29
CA ILE A 47 -16.42 -0.50 2.17
C ILE A 47 -17.48 0.46 2.71
N ILE A 48 -17.37 1.71 2.31
CA ILE A 48 -18.33 2.76 2.67
C ILE A 48 -19.53 2.70 1.72
N ASP A 49 -19.25 2.51 0.45
CA ASP A 49 -20.21 2.42 -0.65
C ASP A 49 -19.70 1.40 -1.68
N PRO A 50 -20.52 0.79 -2.55
CA PRO A 50 -20.06 -0.14 -3.59
C PRO A 50 -18.89 0.37 -4.44
N ASN A 51 -18.75 1.68 -4.54
CA ASN A 51 -17.73 2.35 -5.34
C ASN A 51 -16.66 3.06 -4.49
N LEU A 52 -16.77 3.04 -3.16
CA LEU A 52 -15.91 3.77 -2.25
C LEU A 52 -15.41 2.88 -1.12
N MET A 53 -14.12 2.76 -0.99
CA MET A 53 -13.44 2.02 0.07
C MET A 53 -12.41 2.92 0.75
N VAL A 54 -12.34 2.86 2.07
CA VAL A 54 -11.26 3.43 2.85
C VAL A 54 -10.40 2.30 3.42
N PHE A 55 -9.12 2.56 3.54
CA PHE A 55 -8.19 1.57 4.08
C PHE A 55 -7.15 2.24 4.98
N GLY A 56 -6.62 1.44 5.89
CA GLY A 56 -5.54 1.85 6.76
C GLY A 56 -4.67 0.66 7.15
N LYS A 57 -3.41 0.93 7.45
CA LYS A 57 -2.45 -0.05 7.92
C LYS A 57 -1.47 0.63 8.86
N VAL A 58 -1.24 0.02 9.99
CA VAL A 58 -0.20 0.41 10.94
C VAL A 58 0.78 -0.74 11.07
N TRP A 59 2.04 -0.43 11.37
CA TRP A 59 3.05 -1.47 11.56
C TRP A 59 4.03 -1.13 12.65
N ILE A 60 4.54 -2.20 13.26
CA ILE A 60 5.63 -2.16 14.24
C ILE A 60 6.80 -2.90 13.59
N PRO A 61 7.96 -2.26 13.43
CA PRO A 61 9.13 -2.94 12.92
C PRO A 61 9.67 -3.90 13.96
N ILE A 62 10.11 -5.07 13.51
CA ILE A 62 10.94 -5.97 14.28
C ILE A 62 12.37 -5.55 13.97
N VAL A 63 13.02 -4.91 14.91
CA VAL A 63 14.38 -4.39 14.72
C VAL A 63 15.34 -5.56 14.65
N ASP A 64 15.93 -5.80 13.50
CA ASP A 64 16.86 -6.85 13.23
C ASP A 64 18.12 -6.32 12.58
N GLY A 65 18.71 -5.35 12.90
CA GLY A 65 19.93 -5.00 12.24
C GLY A 65 20.47 -3.60 12.42
N GLU A 66 21.72 -3.47 12.10
CA GLU A 66 22.45 -2.22 12.21
C GLU A 66 22.16 -1.26 11.06
N ASN A 67 21.67 -1.78 9.94
CA ASN A 67 21.65 -1.06 8.67
C ASN A 67 20.41 -0.18 8.41
N ASN A 68 19.30 -0.39 9.15
CA ASN A 68 18.03 0.27 8.89
C ASN A 68 17.39 0.92 10.13
N ARG A 69 18.16 1.36 11.10
CA ARG A 69 17.66 1.92 12.37
C ARG A 69 16.74 3.12 12.19
N ASP A 70 16.91 3.87 11.12
CA ASP A 70 16.15 5.08 10.83
C ASP A 70 15.09 4.92 9.74
N ILE A 71 14.80 3.66 9.31
CA ILE A 71 13.88 3.39 8.20
C ILE A 71 12.49 3.99 8.41
N LEU A 72 11.98 3.96 9.65
CA LEU A 72 10.66 4.53 9.99
C LEU A 72 10.57 6.04 9.76
N LYS A 73 11.70 6.74 9.79
CA LYS A 73 11.74 8.18 9.53
C LYS A 73 11.34 8.49 8.08
N TYR A 74 11.57 7.57 7.16
CA TYR A 74 11.37 7.73 5.73
C TYR A 74 10.24 6.85 5.18
N SER A 75 10.25 5.57 5.50
CA SER A 75 9.24 4.59 5.03
C SER A 75 7.93 4.62 5.82
N GLY A 76 7.92 5.36 6.94
CA GLY A 76 6.69 5.63 7.67
C GLY A 76 6.36 4.65 8.78
N ILE A 77 5.27 4.95 9.50
CA ILE A 77 4.76 4.22 10.66
C ILE A 77 3.33 3.72 10.47
N TYR A 78 2.56 4.40 9.63
CA TYR A 78 1.23 3.98 9.21
C TYR A 78 0.89 4.57 7.84
N GLN A 79 -0.07 3.96 7.19
CA GLN A 79 -0.68 4.49 5.98
C GLN A 79 -2.20 4.49 6.09
N CYS A 80 -2.82 5.42 5.40
CA CYS A 80 -4.25 5.44 5.17
C CYS A 80 -4.54 5.92 3.76
N GLY A 81 -5.71 5.57 3.26
CA GLY A 81 -6.08 5.99 1.93
C GLY A 81 -7.53 5.74 1.62
N VAL A 82 -7.90 6.20 0.44
CA VAL A 82 -9.22 6.04 -0.13
C VAL A 82 -9.08 5.53 -1.56
N GLN A 83 -9.96 4.64 -1.94
CA GLN A 83 -10.11 4.16 -3.30
C GLN A 83 -11.56 4.38 -3.75
N ALA A 84 -11.73 4.98 -4.92
CA ALA A 84 -13.01 5.15 -5.55
C ALA A 84 -13.01 4.54 -6.96
N SER A 85 -14.16 4.05 -7.41
CA SER A 85 -14.33 3.50 -8.74
C SER A 85 -15.65 3.99 -9.35
N THR A 86 -15.74 3.97 -10.66
CA THR A 86 -17.00 4.21 -11.38
C THR A 86 -17.90 2.97 -11.28
N ASP A 87 -19.23 3.15 -11.45
CA ASP A 87 -20.22 2.06 -11.40
C ASP A 87 -19.90 0.92 -12.37
N ASN A 88 -19.40 1.25 -13.54
CA ASN A 88 -18.97 0.28 -14.54
C ASN A 88 -17.57 -0.30 -14.27
N ARG A 89 -16.91 0.10 -13.18
CA ARG A 89 -15.55 -0.30 -12.79
C ARG A 89 -14.48 -0.13 -13.89
N LYS A 90 -14.72 0.79 -14.82
CA LYS A 90 -13.74 1.13 -15.86
C LYS A 90 -12.64 2.03 -15.33
N PHE A 91 -12.97 2.96 -14.44
CA PHE A 91 -12.00 3.83 -13.80
C PHE A 91 -11.92 3.52 -12.32
N THR A 92 -10.71 3.45 -11.81
CA THR A 92 -10.42 3.36 -10.38
C THR A 92 -9.35 4.37 -10.05
N GLY A 93 -9.57 5.14 -9.01
CA GLY A 93 -8.58 6.07 -8.47
C GLY A 93 -8.33 5.79 -7.00
N SER A 94 -7.10 5.96 -6.55
CA SER A 94 -6.77 5.89 -5.13
C SER A 94 -5.78 6.97 -4.73
N VAL A 95 -5.88 7.37 -3.46
CA VAL A 95 -4.90 8.23 -2.80
C VAL A 95 -4.48 7.53 -1.53
N THR A 96 -3.18 7.34 -1.36
CA THR A 96 -2.57 6.77 -0.17
C THR A 96 -1.59 7.76 0.44
N LEU A 97 -1.73 7.98 1.72
CA LEU A 97 -0.84 8.79 2.54
C LEU A 97 -0.10 7.89 3.52
N VAL A 98 1.22 7.90 3.46
CA VAL A 98 2.08 7.17 4.39
C VAL A 98 2.72 8.17 5.35
N LYS A 99 2.35 8.11 6.63
CA LYS A 99 2.85 9.00 7.66
C LYS A 99 4.27 8.60 8.05
N ARG A 100 5.21 9.52 7.86
CA ARG A 100 6.59 9.37 8.34
C ARG A 100 6.68 9.59 9.84
N LYS A 101 7.71 9.02 10.48
CA LYS A 101 7.97 9.22 11.90
C LYS A 101 8.23 10.70 12.20
N GLY A 102 7.66 11.19 13.30
CA GLY A 102 7.78 12.58 13.78
C GLY A 102 6.43 13.27 13.93
N TRP A 103 6.41 14.41 14.61
CA TRP A 103 5.19 15.19 14.91
C TRP A 103 4.75 16.09 13.75
N ASN A 104 5.61 16.35 12.78
CA ASN A 104 5.29 17.18 11.62
C ASN A 104 4.31 16.48 10.68
N LEU A 105 3.53 17.23 9.92
CA LEU A 105 2.62 16.71 8.88
C LEU A 105 3.41 16.24 7.64
N ASN A 106 4.28 15.25 7.85
CA ASN A 106 5.13 14.68 6.82
C ASN A 106 4.51 13.41 6.27
N TYR A 107 4.11 13.43 5.03
CA TYR A 107 3.55 12.27 4.34
C TYR A 107 4.35 11.94 3.09
N ASN A 108 4.41 10.65 2.77
CA ASN A 108 4.67 10.19 1.42
C ASN A 108 3.30 10.00 0.77
N THR A 109 3.13 10.51 -0.43
CA THR A 109 1.85 10.50 -1.14
C THR A 109 1.94 9.62 -2.36
N ILE A 110 0.95 8.76 -2.54
CA ILE A 110 0.80 7.90 -3.71
C ILE A 110 -0.58 8.16 -4.28
N ILE A 111 -0.64 8.55 -5.54
CA ILE A 111 -1.89 8.73 -6.28
C ILE A 111 -1.86 7.75 -7.44
N GLU A 112 -2.92 6.96 -7.57
CA GLU A 112 -3.04 5.95 -8.62
C GLU A 112 -4.34 6.12 -9.38
N LEU A 113 -4.24 5.99 -10.68
CA LEU A 113 -5.38 5.94 -11.59
C LEU A 113 -5.25 4.70 -12.46
N ALA A 114 -6.33 3.96 -12.62
CA ALA A 114 -6.38 2.79 -13.46
C ALA A 114 -7.59 2.84 -14.38
N TYR A 115 -7.37 2.60 -15.65
CA TYR A 115 -8.40 2.54 -16.67
C TYR A 115 -8.46 1.16 -17.30
N ARG A 116 -9.62 0.50 -17.20
CA ARG A 116 -9.91 -0.78 -17.82
C ARG A 116 -10.45 -0.56 -19.22
N TRP A 117 -9.68 -0.86 -20.24
CA TRP A 117 -10.11 -0.58 -21.63
C TRP A 117 -11.16 -1.57 -22.16
N SER A 118 -11.29 -2.75 -21.56
CA SER A 118 -12.31 -3.73 -21.95
C SER A 118 -12.86 -4.46 -20.75
N THR A 119 -14.16 -4.65 -20.70
CA THR A 119 -14.85 -5.42 -19.64
C THR A 119 -14.58 -6.93 -19.75
N ARG A 120 -14.05 -7.39 -20.89
CA ARG A 120 -13.73 -8.81 -21.15
C ARG A 120 -12.37 -9.24 -20.62
N VAL A 121 -11.51 -8.28 -20.27
CA VAL A 121 -10.14 -8.54 -19.79
C VAL A 121 -9.88 -7.83 -18.46
N ASN A 122 -9.00 -8.38 -17.66
CA ASN A 122 -8.59 -7.79 -16.37
C ASN A 122 -7.29 -7.00 -16.49
N GLN A 123 -7.13 -6.30 -17.60
CA GLN A 123 -5.98 -5.47 -17.88
C GLN A 123 -6.38 -4.00 -17.76
N TYR A 124 -5.51 -3.22 -17.14
CA TYR A 124 -5.72 -1.80 -16.89
C TYR A 124 -4.50 -1.03 -17.36
N ILE A 125 -4.72 0.11 -17.99
CA ILE A 125 -3.71 1.16 -18.10
C ILE A 125 -3.61 1.79 -16.72
N PHE A 126 -2.40 1.94 -16.22
CA PHE A 126 -2.11 2.37 -14.88
C PHE A 126 -1.21 3.60 -14.90
N LEU A 127 -1.59 4.60 -14.14
CA LEU A 127 -0.83 5.81 -13.89
C LEU A 127 -0.61 5.92 -12.39
N GLN A 128 0.63 6.10 -11.96
CA GLN A 128 0.97 6.32 -10.55
C GLN A 128 1.84 7.57 -10.42
N TYR A 129 1.47 8.44 -9.52
CA TYR A 129 2.31 9.52 -9.04
C TYR A 129 2.76 9.21 -7.61
N TYR A 130 4.07 9.18 -7.42
CA TYR A 130 4.71 9.01 -6.12
C TYR A 130 5.42 10.31 -5.73
N ASN A 131 5.21 10.76 -4.48
CA ASN A 131 5.90 11.91 -3.91
C ASN A 131 6.28 11.62 -2.46
N GLY A 132 7.58 11.50 -2.18
CA GLY A 132 8.05 11.20 -0.84
C GLY A 132 9.40 10.49 -0.76
N TYR A 133 9.62 9.85 0.39
CA TYR A 133 10.80 9.06 0.71
C TYR A 133 10.42 7.59 0.91
N GLY A 134 11.41 6.71 0.97
CA GLY A 134 11.18 5.32 1.36
C GLY A 134 10.54 4.45 0.30
N GLU A 135 10.65 4.83 -0.97
CA GLU A 135 10.12 4.05 -2.07
C GLU A 135 10.92 2.76 -2.31
N GLY A 136 12.22 2.80 -2.12
CA GLY A 136 13.09 1.65 -2.22
C GLY A 136 13.96 1.48 -0.98
N LEU A 137 14.31 0.25 -0.63
CA LEU A 137 15.11 -0.04 0.56
C LEU A 137 16.55 0.48 0.50
N LEU A 138 17.13 0.59 -0.68
CA LEU A 138 18.50 1.09 -0.84
C LEU A 138 18.58 2.62 -0.72
N ASP A 139 17.61 3.29 -1.25
CA ASP A 139 17.56 4.74 -1.40
C ASP A 139 16.40 5.36 -0.60
N TYR A 140 16.00 4.70 0.48
CA TYR A 140 14.86 5.15 1.30
C TYR A 140 15.04 6.56 1.89
N LYS A 141 16.28 7.06 1.93
CA LYS A 141 16.62 8.44 2.36
C LYS A 141 16.52 9.47 1.24
N VAL A 142 16.32 9.04 0.00
CA VAL A 142 16.24 9.92 -1.16
C VAL A 142 14.79 10.31 -1.40
N PHE A 143 14.54 11.61 -1.50
CA PHE A 143 13.23 12.13 -1.89
C PHE A 143 13.01 11.88 -3.39
N LYS A 144 11.84 11.36 -3.72
CA LYS A 144 11.44 11.08 -5.11
C LYS A 144 10.11 11.73 -5.41
N SER A 145 10.03 12.31 -6.61
CA SER A 145 8.78 12.76 -7.22
C SER A 145 8.73 12.14 -8.60
N GLN A 146 7.92 11.12 -8.79
CA GLN A 146 7.94 10.27 -9.98
C GLN A 146 6.54 10.01 -10.51
N LEU A 147 6.42 10.06 -11.82
CA LEU A 147 5.24 9.64 -12.55
C LEU A 147 5.55 8.33 -13.29
N ARG A 148 4.69 7.33 -13.13
CA ARG A 148 4.82 6.01 -13.77
C ARG A 148 3.59 5.70 -14.56
N VAL A 149 3.80 5.13 -15.73
CA VAL A 149 2.73 4.61 -16.60
C VAL A 149 3.04 3.15 -16.87
N GLY A 150 2.02 2.31 -16.86
CA GLY A 150 2.20 0.89 -17.11
C GLY A 150 0.89 0.16 -17.37
N ILE A 151 0.99 -1.15 -17.45
CA ILE A 151 -0.14 -2.06 -17.56
C ILE A 151 -0.18 -2.92 -16.30
N VAL A 152 -1.35 -2.99 -15.70
CA VAL A 152 -1.62 -3.84 -14.52
C VAL A 152 -2.64 -4.92 -14.92
N ILE A 153 -2.36 -6.15 -14.55
CA ILE A 153 -3.28 -7.27 -14.65
C ILE A 153 -3.77 -7.58 -13.24
N ARG A 154 -5.09 -7.44 -13.01
CA ARG A 154 -5.71 -7.77 -11.73
C ARG A 154 -6.46 -9.09 -11.85
N PRO A 155 -5.99 -10.19 -11.24
CA PRO A 155 -6.72 -11.45 -11.22
C PRO A 155 -8.09 -11.26 -10.54
N GLN A 156 -9.15 -11.84 -11.09
CA GLN A 156 -10.49 -11.70 -10.50
C GLN A 156 -10.59 -12.26 -9.06
N LEU A 157 -9.79 -13.28 -8.76
CA LEU A 157 -9.76 -13.94 -7.44
C LEU A 157 -9.05 -13.12 -6.34
N PHE A 158 -8.30 -12.07 -6.71
CA PHE A 158 -7.48 -11.27 -5.77
C PHE A 158 -7.72 -9.78 -5.90
N SER A 159 -8.84 -9.36 -6.47
CA SER A 159 -9.15 -7.95 -6.75
C SER A 159 -9.36 -7.08 -5.50
N ASP A 160 -9.35 -7.68 -4.30
CA ASP A 160 -9.67 -7.01 -3.04
C ASP A 160 -8.52 -7.04 -2.03
N PHE A 161 -7.26 -7.18 -2.50
CA PHE A 161 -6.08 -7.14 -1.64
C PHE A 161 -5.21 -5.92 -1.91
#